data_fc8070bbaace18f0a708fa4775519034
#
_entry.id   fc8070bbaace18f0a708fa4775519034
#
_cell.length_a   1.000
_cell.length_b   1.000
_cell.length_c   1.000
_cell.angle_alpha   90.00
_cell.angle_beta   90.00
_cell.angle_gamma   90.00
#
_symmetry.space_group_name_H-M   'P 1'
#
loop_
_entity.id
_entity.type
_entity.pdbx_description
1 polymer ?
#
loop_
_entity_poly.entity_id
_entity_poly.type
_entity_poly.pdbx_seq_one_letter_code
_entity_poly.pdbx_strand_id
1 'polypeptide(L)'
;MANYVDRISLNGNTADIIGISNDGYYPGVDLTVKHAEEIASYDNVWAWIKARITAGNYSQIHVADYVPFTTSNNRVFNAQVAGINPYTGYGATELGNHIDFVTRELWPETFQMNLIAINNGTSETLKDPWCASNGYLFVNSLAGQVPNSTTKPFEMVDKDYTADGIYYYLPDALKSVIADKLIYTQTRYHESNVLSSDNEKQWTNVGKLWLPAEFEVMGAKIMTTTGWTAGNEIQYPLFAHNMNRVKRVQGGNLRSYWWLASASGSTTSGF
;
A
#
# COMPACT_ATOMS: atom_id res chain seq x y z
N MET A 1 -33.83 -0.71 14.27
CA MET A 1 -33.03 -1.00 13.07
C MET A 1 -33.14 0.21 12.17
N ALA A 2 -32.05 0.88 11.88
CA ALA A 2 -32.07 1.98 10.91
C ALA A 2 -32.23 1.38 9.51
N ASN A 3 -33.28 1.78 8.80
CA ASN A 3 -33.44 1.40 7.40
C ASN A 3 -32.43 2.22 6.59
N TYR A 4 -31.38 1.59 6.10
CA TYR A 4 -30.48 2.21 5.15
C TYR A 4 -31.13 2.18 3.77
N VAL A 5 -31.19 3.34 3.13
CA VAL A 5 -31.59 3.43 1.72
C VAL A 5 -30.31 3.33 0.91
N ASP A 6 -30.12 2.22 0.21
CA ASP A 6 -28.88 1.96 -0.53
C ASP A 6 -28.81 2.69 -1.88
N ARG A 7 -29.95 3.13 -2.42
CA ARG A 7 -30.06 3.75 -3.74
C ARG A 7 -31.12 4.80 -3.81
N ILE A 8 -30.84 5.88 -4.55
CA ILE A 8 -31.84 6.85 -5.00
C ILE A 8 -31.93 6.76 -6.53
N SER A 9 -33.14 6.71 -7.06
CA SER A 9 -33.40 6.89 -8.49
C SER A 9 -34.02 8.27 -8.74
N LEU A 10 -33.31 9.07 -9.54
CA LEU A 10 -33.78 10.39 -9.97
C LEU A 10 -33.75 10.43 -11.49
N ASN A 11 -34.93 10.65 -12.11
CA ASN A 11 -35.06 10.77 -13.56
C ASN A 11 -34.45 9.61 -14.36
N GLY A 12 -34.60 8.38 -13.87
CA GLY A 12 -34.06 7.19 -14.51
C GLY A 12 -32.57 6.92 -14.24
N ASN A 13 -31.87 7.81 -13.55
CA ASN A 13 -30.50 7.59 -13.08
C ASN A 13 -30.52 7.06 -11.65
N THR A 14 -29.79 6.01 -11.42
CA THR A 14 -29.66 5.40 -10.10
C THR A 14 -28.30 5.81 -9.50
N ALA A 15 -28.31 6.36 -8.29
CA ALA A 15 -27.13 6.65 -7.52
C ALA A 15 -27.12 5.82 -6.23
N ASP A 16 -25.96 5.26 -5.87
CA ASP A 16 -25.79 4.58 -4.60
C ASP A 16 -25.72 5.59 -3.47
N ILE A 17 -26.46 5.34 -2.38
CA ILE A 17 -26.33 6.11 -1.14
C ILE A 17 -25.30 5.40 -0.27
N ILE A 18 -24.16 6.01 -0.10
CA ILE A 18 -23.16 5.56 0.84
C ILE A 18 -23.56 6.09 2.22
N GLY A 19 -23.67 5.19 3.21
CA GLY A 19 -23.95 5.57 4.60
C GLY A 19 -22.78 6.40 5.15
N ILE A 20 -22.92 7.72 5.12
CA ILE A 20 -21.92 8.65 5.62
C ILE A 20 -22.34 9.10 7.02
N SER A 21 -21.42 9.05 8.00
CA SER A 21 -21.66 9.65 9.30
C SER A 21 -21.73 11.19 9.21
N ASN A 22 -22.22 11.84 10.26
CA ASN A 22 -22.39 13.30 10.29
C ASN A 22 -21.10 14.10 10.06
N ASP A 23 -19.94 13.48 10.26
CA ASP A 23 -18.60 14.04 10.01
C ASP A 23 -18.05 13.71 8.63
N GLY A 24 -18.84 13.10 7.75
CA GLY A 24 -18.44 12.69 6.41
C GLY A 24 -17.66 11.38 6.36
N TYR A 25 -17.56 10.63 7.47
CA TYR A 25 -16.84 9.37 7.50
C TYR A 25 -17.68 8.21 6.96
N TYR A 26 -17.12 7.49 5.98
CA TYR A 26 -17.65 6.23 5.48
C TYR A 26 -16.76 5.07 5.98
N PRO A 27 -17.29 4.17 6.83
CA PRO A 27 -16.50 3.09 7.42
C PRO A 27 -16.21 1.95 6.45
N GLY A 28 -16.84 1.94 5.27
CA GLY A 28 -16.82 0.83 4.34
C GLY A 28 -17.71 -0.34 4.77
N VAL A 29 -18.00 -1.21 3.82
CA VAL A 29 -18.78 -2.43 4.04
C VAL A 29 -17.95 -3.66 3.66
N ASP A 30 -18.32 -4.80 4.23
CA ASP A 30 -17.75 -6.09 3.87
C ASP A 30 -18.25 -6.52 2.50
N LEU A 31 -17.34 -6.56 1.52
CA LEU A 31 -17.68 -6.95 0.14
C LEU A 31 -18.11 -8.41 0.04
N THR A 32 -17.64 -9.28 0.94
CA THR A 32 -18.06 -10.69 0.94
C THR A 32 -19.52 -10.87 1.34
N VAL A 33 -20.04 -9.95 2.16
CA VAL A 33 -21.46 -9.93 2.55
C VAL A 33 -22.28 -9.20 1.51
N LYS A 34 -21.82 -8.03 1.09
CA LYS A 34 -22.57 -7.17 0.13
C LYS A 34 -22.77 -7.86 -1.23
N HIS A 35 -21.79 -8.62 -1.70
CA HIS A 35 -21.80 -9.26 -3.02
C HIS A 35 -21.85 -10.78 -2.93
N ALA A 36 -22.38 -11.35 -1.83
CA ALA A 36 -22.38 -12.79 -1.58
C ALA A 36 -22.96 -13.60 -2.76
N GLU A 37 -24.06 -13.16 -3.36
CA GLU A 37 -24.71 -13.84 -4.48
C GLU A 37 -23.84 -13.85 -5.74
N GLU A 38 -23.16 -12.74 -6.06
CA GLU A 38 -22.25 -12.68 -7.21
C GLU A 38 -21.00 -13.55 -6.95
N ILE A 39 -20.43 -13.44 -5.75
CA ILE A 39 -19.21 -14.16 -5.36
C ILE A 39 -19.43 -15.69 -5.40
N ALA A 40 -20.64 -16.16 -5.13
CA ALA A 40 -20.98 -17.59 -5.20
C ALA A 40 -20.72 -18.22 -6.58
N SER A 41 -20.60 -17.43 -7.64
CA SER A 41 -20.26 -17.87 -8.99
C SER A 41 -18.75 -17.96 -9.26
N TYR A 42 -17.90 -17.64 -8.27
CA TYR A 42 -16.44 -17.64 -8.36
C TYR A 42 -15.84 -18.56 -7.31
N ASP A 43 -14.60 -19.00 -7.52
CA ASP A 43 -13.88 -19.85 -6.55
C ASP A 43 -13.75 -19.19 -5.18
N ASN A 44 -13.63 -17.87 -5.15
CA ASN A 44 -13.50 -17.06 -3.94
C ASN A 44 -13.67 -15.56 -4.26
N VAL A 45 -13.74 -14.74 -3.21
CA VAL A 45 -13.89 -13.27 -3.36
C VAL A 45 -12.75 -12.61 -4.16
N TRP A 46 -11.54 -13.13 -4.10
CA TRP A 46 -10.41 -12.56 -4.82
C TRP A 46 -10.47 -12.83 -6.32
N ALA A 47 -10.97 -14.01 -6.71
CA ALA A 47 -11.26 -14.33 -8.10
C ALA A 47 -12.37 -13.41 -8.66
N TRP A 48 -13.41 -13.15 -7.87
CA TRP A 48 -14.46 -12.19 -8.21
C TRP A 48 -13.91 -10.77 -8.39
N ILE A 49 -13.10 -10.27 -7.44
CA ILE A 49 -12.45 -8.95 -7.54
C ILE A 49 -11.60 -8.87 -8.81
N LYS A 50 -10.77 -9.88 -9.08
CA LYS A 50 -9.95 -9.93 -10.29
C LYS A 50 -10.79 -9.84 -11.56
N ALA A 51 -11.91 -10.56 -11.63
CA ALA A 51 -12.82 -10.50 -12.76
C ALA A 51 -13.44 -9.10 -12.93
N ARG A 52 -13.83 -8.45 -11.83
CA ARG A 52 -14.37 -7.09 -11.81
C ARG A 52 -13.33 -6.07 -12.31
N ILE A 53 -12.08 -6.18 -11.85
CA ILE A 53 -10.96 -5.35 -12.31
C ILE A 53 -10.72 -5.56 -13.80
N THR A 54 -10.64 -6.81 -14.25
CA THR A 54 -10.41 -7.13 -15.67
C THR A 54 -11.49 -6.56 -16.58
N ALA A 55 -12.74 -6.56 -16.12
CA ALA A 55 -13.87 -5.98 -16.84
C ALA A 55 -13.97 -4.45 -16.72
N GLY A 56 -13.16 -3.82 -15.88
CA GLY A 56 -13.29 -2.39 -15.56
C GLY A 56 -14.62 -2.04 -14.87
N ASN A 57 -15.26 -3.02 -14.24
CA ASN A 57 -16.56 -2.87 -13.60
C ASN A 57 -16.43 -2.74 -12.08
N TYR A 58 -16.41 -1.51 -11.62
CA TYR A 58 -16.29 -1.18 -10.20
C TYR A 58 -17.63 -0.81 -9.54
N SER A 59 -18.77 -1.08 -10.23
CA SER A 59 -20.10 -0.79 -9.69
C SER A 59 -20.26 -1.35 -8.29
N GLN A 60 -20.70 -0.51 -7.35
CA GLN A 60 -20.90 -0.83 -5.93
C GLN A 60 -19.66 -1.29 -5.14
N ILE A 61 -18.46 -1.10 -5.69
CA ILE A 61 -17.21 -1.17 -4.93
C ILE A 61 -16.78 0.28 -4.65
N HIS A 62 -16.65 0.64 -3.38
CA HIS A 62 -16.29 2.01 -2.99
C HIS A 62 -14.99 2.03 -2.22
N VAL A 63 -14.33 3.18 -2.22
CA VAL A 63 -13.19 3.42 -1.32
C VAL A 63 -13.64 3.22 0.12
N ALA A 64 -12.84 2.57 0.92
CA ALA A 64 -13.07 2.10 2.28
C ALA A 64 -13.83 0.76 2.40
N ASP A 65 -14.54 0.26 1.39
CA ASP A 65 -15.04 -1.11 1.41
C ASP A 65 -13.89 -2.09 1.64
N TYR A 66 -14.18 -3.25 2.20
CA TYR A 66 -13.11 -4.16 2.58
C TYR A 66 -13.44 -5.63 2.34
N VAL A 67 -12.39 -6.43 2.26
CA VAL A 67 -12.45 -7.89 2.21
C VAL A 67 -11.73 -8.44 3.43
N PRO A 68 -12.39 -9.16 4.33
CA PRO A 68 -11.71 -9.87 5.41
C PRO A 68 -10.91 -11.05 4.86
N PHE A 69 -9.72 -11.27 5.42
CA PHE A 69 -8.91 -12.45 5.11
C PHE A 69 -8.19 -12.96 6.36
N THR A 70 -7.91 -14.26 6.36
CA THR A 70 -7.18 -14.92 7.44
C THR A 70 -5.83 -15.39 6.91
N THR A 71 -4.77 -15.04 7.61
CA THR A 71 -3.40 -15.48 7.31
C THR A 71 -3.17 -16.93 7.72
N SER A 72 -2.12 -17.58 7.18
CA SER A 72 -1.76 -18.96 7.53
C SER A 72 -1.37 -19.14 9.02
N ASN A 73 -1.02 -18.07 9.71
CA ASN A 73 -0.80 -18.04 11.16
C ASN A 73 -2.04 -17.58 11.96
N ASN A 74 -3.24 -17.73 11.38
CA ASN A 74 -4.55 -17.53 12.02
C ASN A 74 -4.84 -16.08 12.48
N ARG A 75 -4.33 -15.08 11.81
CA ARG A 75 -4.67 -13.69 12.07
C ARG A 75 -5.68 -13.18 11.06
N VAL A 76 -6.63 -12.40 11.51
CA VAL A 76 -7.67 -11.81 10.68
C VAL A 76 -7.35 -10.34 10.39
N PHE A 77 -7.34 -9.98 9.12
CA PHE A 77 -7.17 -8.63 8.64
C PHE A 77 -8.30 -8.25 7.69
N ASN A 78 -8.48 -6.95 7.48
CA ASN A 78 -9.39 -6.41 6.49
C ASN A 78 -8.58 -5.68 5.40
N ALA A 79 -8.56 -6.22 4.18
CA ALA A 79 -8.03 -5.52 3.03
C ALA A 79 -9.04 -4.45 2.60
N GLN A 80 -8.73 -3.20 2.85
CA GLN A 80 -9.60 -2.05 2.60
C GLN A 80 -9.23 -1.39 1.29
N VAL A 81 -10.22 -1.07 0.45
CA VAL A 81 -10.04 -0.35 -0.82
C VAL A 81 -9.46 1.04 -0.54
N ALA A 82 -8.21 1.25 -0.92
CA ALA A 82 -7.52 2.52 -0.77
C ALA A 82 -7.81 3.47 -1.94
N GLY A 83 -7.90 2.91 -3.13
CA GLY A 83 -8.24 3.65 -4.35
C GLY A 83 -8.57 2.71 -5.50
N ILE A 84 -9.36 3.20 -6.43
CA ILE A 84 -9.72 2.53 -7.67
C ILE A 84 -9.05 3.29 -8.80
N ASN A 85 -8.17 2.61 -9.53
CA ASN A 85 -7.35 3.21 -10.60
C ASN A 85 -6.58 4.48 -10.19
N PRO A 86 -5.98 4.58 -8.98
CA PRO A 86 -5.45 5.84 -8.49
C PRO A 86 -4.27 6.37 -9.30
N TYR A 87 -3.57 5.51 -10.06
CA TYR A 87 -2.41 5.87 -10.87
C TYR A 87 -2.67 5.87 -12.38
N THR A 88 -3.92 5.68 -12.81
CA THR A 88 -4.27 5.72 -14.23
C THR A 88 -4.04 7.11 -14.81
N GLY A 89 -3.37 7.18 -15.95
CA GLY A 89 -3.06 8.44 -16.64
C GLY A 89 -1.85 9.20 -16.07
N TYR A 90 -1.11 8.61 -15.12
CA TYR A 90 0.10 9.22 -14.57
C TYR A 90 1.36 8.53 -15.10
N GLY A 91 2.28 9.35 -15.62
CA GLY A 91 3.61 8.92 -16.06
C GLY A 91 3.67 8.28 -17.44
N ALA A 92 4.83 7.74 -17.78
CA ALA A 92 5.14 7.19 -19.11
C ALA A 92 4.57 5.77 -19.32
N THR A 93 4.26 5.05 -18.23
CA THR A 93 3.69 3.72 -18.28
C THR A 93 2.24 3.78 -17.88
N GLU A 94 1.35 3.40 -18.78
CA GLU A 94 -0.06 3.28 -18.49
C GLU A 94 -0.30 2.06 -17.60
N LEU A 95 -0.83 2.30 -16.41
CA LEU A 95 -1.35 1.23 -15.56
C LEU A 95 -2.75 0.88 -16.05
N GLY A 96 -3.00 -0.40 -16.28
CA GLY A 96 -4.32 -0.91 -16.56
C GLY A 96 -5.29 -0.76 -15.39
N ASN A 97 -6.46 -1.34 -15.52
CA ASN A 97 -7.44 -1.39 -14.43
C ASN A 97 -6.86 -2.05 -13.19
N HIS A 98 -7.02 -1.41 -12.04
CA HIS A 98 -6.51 -1.91 -10.76
C HIS A 98 -7.29 -1.36 -9.56
N ILE A 99 -7.22 -2.06 -8.45
CA ILE A 99 -7.65 -1.57 -7.13
C ILE A 99 -6.45 -1.71 -6.19
N ASP A 100 -6.10 -0.62 -5.52
CA ASP A 100 -5.12 -0.66 -4.45
C ASP A 100 -5.81 -0.91 -3.11
N PHE A 101 -5.28 -1.86 -2.36
CA PHE A 101 -5.75 -2.22 -1.03
C PHE A 101 -4.73 -1.85 0.03
N VAL A 102 -5.21 -1.51 1.21
CA VAL A 102 -4.39 -1.35 2.42
C VAL A 102 -5.03 -2.13 3.55
N THR A 103 -4.26 -2.74 4.43
CA THR A 103 -4.85 -3.38 5.62
C THR A 103 -5.41 -2.32 6.55
N ARG A 104 -6.63 -2.54 7.06
CA ARG A 104 -7.24 -1.66 8.06
C ARG A 104 -6.44 -1.69 9.37
N GLU A 105 -5.96 -2.87 9.74
CA GLU A 105 -5.15 -3.14 10.91
C GLU A 105 -3.65 -3.11 10.56
N LEU A 106 -2.81 -2.74 11.53
CA LEU A 106 -1.36 -2.88 11.42
C LEU A 106 -0.95 -4.32 11.69
N TRP A 107 0.09 -4.77 11.02
CA TRP A 107 0.75 -6.01 11.31
C TRP A 107 1.38 -5.94 12.71
N PRO A 108 1.20 -6.95 13.57
CA PRO A 108 1.64 -6.85 14.97
C PRO A 108 3.14 -7.05 15.17
N GLU A 109 3.82 -7.69 14.22
CA GLU A 109 5.27 -7.81 14.26
C GLU A 109 5.93 -6.49 13.91
N THR A 110 6.94 -6.15 14.69
CA THR A 110 7.81 -5.01 14.39
C THR A 110 9.00 -5.48 13.57
N PHE A 111 9.41 -4.70 12.61
CA PHE A 111 10.63 -4.93 11.84
C PHE A 111 11.44 -3.65 11.71
N GLN A 112 12.74 -3.79 11.51
CA GLN A 112 13.59 -2.66 11.20
C GLN A 112 13.47 -2.32 9.71
N MET A 113 13.18 -1.07 9.39
CA MET A 113 13.17 -0.60 8.00
C MET A 113 14.55 -0.82 7.37
N ASN A 114 15.60 -0.43 8.07
CA ASN A 114 17.00 -0.66 7.72
C ASN A 114 17.77 -1.12 8.94
N LEU A 115 18.85 -1.88 8.76
CA LEU A 115 19.70 -2.35 9.86
C LEU A 115 20.53 -1.23 10.49
N ILE A 116 20.75 -0.18 9.73
CA ILE A 116 21.54 1.01 10.10
C ILE A 116 20.80 2.27 9.64
N ALA A 117 21.24 3.43 10.08
CA ALA A 117 20.68 4.71 9.70
C ALA A 117 21.03 5.10 8.24
N ILE A 118 20.43 4.42 7.28
CA ILE A 118 20.54 4.68 5.84
C ILE A 118 19.16 4.67 5.21
N ASN A 119 18.94 5.55 4.25
CA ASN A 119 17.69 5.65 3.52
C ASN A 119 17.93 5.96 2.03
N ASN A 120 18.94 5.35 1.45
CA ASN A 120 19.34 5.48 0.05
C ASN A 120 19.16 4.15 -0.69
N GLY A 121 19.07 4.22 -2.01
CA GLY A 121 19.36 3.10 -2.88
C GLY A 121 20.83 2.64 -2.70
N THR A 122 21.13 1.45 -3.15
CA THR A 122 22.45 0.82 -2.91
C THR A 122 23.32 0.71 -4.15
N SER A 123 22.76 0.86 -5.34
CA SER A 123 23.48 0.74 -6.62
C SER A 123 22.75 1.49 -7.73
N GLU A 124 23.38 1.61 -8.90
CA GLU A 124 22.77 2.16 -10.11
C GLU A 124 21.55 1.38 -10.59
N THR A 125 21.44 0.11 -10.22
CA THR A 125 20.31 -0.75 -10.56
C THR A 125 19.27 -0.84 -9.44
N LEU A 126 19.60 -0.40 -8.24
CA LEU A 126 18.73 -0.41 -7.06
C LEU A 126 18.73 0.98 -6.40
N LYS A 127 18.13 1.94 -7.10
CA LYS A 127 18.14 3.36 -6.73
C LYS A 127 17.04 3.76 -5.75
N ASP A 128 15.99 2.97 -5.64
CA ASP A 128 14.85 3.27 -4.76
C ASP A 128 15.16 2.85 -3.31
N PRO A 129 14.99 3.75 -2.32
CA PRO A 129 15.29 3.47 -0.91
C PRO A 129 14.43 2.37 -0.32
N TRP A 130 13.15 2.28 -0.70
CA TRP A 130 12.26 1.22 -0.23
C TRP A 130 12.73 -0.14 -0.73
N CYS A 131 12.98 -0.27 -2.03
CA CYS A 131 13.42 -1.54 -2.63
C CYS A 131 14.80 -2.00 -2.12
N ALA A 132 15.63 -1.06 -1.64
CA ALA A 132 16.94 -1.35 -1.05
C ALA A 132 16.87 -1.65 0.46
N SER A 133 15.69 -1.58 1.08
CA SER A 133 15.54 -1.68 2.53
C SER A 133 15.37 -3.13 3.03
N ASN A 134 15.70 -3.34 4.28
CA ASN A 134 15.36 -4.56 4.99
C ASN A 134 13.83 -4.74 5.11
N GLY A 135 13.10 -3.63 5.25
CA GLY A 135 11.63 -3.65 5.29
C GLY A 135 11.00 -4.20 4.01
N TYR A 136 11.56 -3.87 2.85
CA TYR A 136 11.11 -4.41 1.57
C TYR A 136 11.22 -5.93 1.51
N LEU A 137 12.38 -6.48 1.92
CA LEU A 137 12.59 -7.92 1.93
C LEU A 137 11.61 -8.62 2.89
N PHE A 138 11.45 -8.07 4.10
CA PHE A 138 10.54 -8.60 5.11
C PHE A 138 9.07 -8.57 4.63
N VAL A 139 8.61 -7.44 4.15
CA VAL A 139 7.20 -7.27 3.73
C VAL A 139 6.86 -8.18 2.55
N ASN A 140 7.78 -8.32 1.59
CA ASN A 140 7.58 -9.15 0.40
C ASN A 140 8.04 -10.61 0.55
N SER A 141 8.53 -11.00 1.74
CA SER A 141 9.03 -12.36 2.02
C SER A 141 10.12 -12.79 1.05
N LEU A 142 11.14 -11.96 0.91
CA LEU A 142 12.25 -12.17 -0.02
C LEU A 142 13.56 -12.47 0.71
N ALA A 143 14.44 -13.16 0.01
CA ALA A 143 15.87 -13.21 0.35
C ALA A 143 16.61 -12.13 -0.47
N GLY A 144 17.63 -11.53 0.13
CA GLY A 144 18.44 -10.52 -0.52
C GLY A 144 19.51 -9.93 0.39
N GLN A 145 20.19 -8.92 -0.12
CA GLN A 145 21.24 -8.22 0.62
C GLN A 145 20.78 -6.81 1.01
N VAL A 146 21.14 -6.39 2.20
CA VAL A 146 20.84 -5.05 2.69
C VAL A 146 22.10 -4.39 3.26
N PRO A 147 22.19 -3.05 3.25
CA PRO A 147 23.34 -2.32 3.77
C PRO A 147 23.52 -2.52 5.27
N ASN A 148 24.78 -2.69 5.66
CA ASN A 148 25.25 -2.77 7.06
C ASN A 148 26.36 -1.74 7.37
N SER A 149 26.65 -0.85 6.44
CA SER A 149 27.54 0.30 6.65
C SER A 149 26.98 1.56 6.02
N THR A 150 27.33 2.72 6.57
CA THR A 150 26.90 4.03 6.05
C THR A 150 27.87 4.60 5.01
N THR A 151 29.01 3.94 4.79
CA THR A 151 30.08 4.40 3.90
C THR A 151 30.13 3.52 2.66
N LYS A 152 30.27 4.13 1.51
CA LYS A 152 30.44 3.41 0.23
C LYS A 152 31.90 2.97 0.02
N PRO A 153 32.12 1.82 -0.61
CA PRO A 153 31.09 0.85 -0.97
C PRO A 153 30.43 0.28 0.27
N PHE A 154 29.10 0.10 0.21
CA PHE A 154 28.37 -0.42 1.37
C PHE A 154 28.82 -1.86 1.69
N GLU A 155 29.08 -2.12 2.96
CA GLU A 155 29.10 -3.48 3.47
C GLU A 155 27.65 -4.03 3.40
N MET A 156 27.48 -5.18 2.78
CA MET A 156 26.17 -5.81 2.57
C MET A 156 26.06 -7.07 3.42
N VAL A 157 24.87 -7.34 3.94
CA VAL A 157 24.57 -8.54 4.72
C VAL A 157 23.36 -9.24 4.16
N ASP A 158 23.41 -10.57 4.11
CA ASP A 158 22.32 -11.41 3.66
C ASP A 158 21.17 -11.43 4.65
N LYS A 159 19.96 -11.36 4.12
CA LYS A 159 18.69 -11.57 4.83
C LYS A 159 17.85 -12.55 4.06
N ASP A 160 17.13 -13.39 4.79
CA ASP A 160 16.19 -14.35 4.22
C ASP A 160 14.89 -14.33 5.03
N TYR A 161 13.82 -13.85 4.38
CA TYR A 161 12.45 -13.78 4.92
C TYR A 161 11.47 -14.64 4.11
N THR A 162 11.97 -15.55 3.28
CA THR A 162 11.13 -16.38 2.40
C THR A 162 10.11 -17.24 3.14
N ALA A 163 10.39 -17.56 4.39
CA ALA A 163 9.52 -18.35 5.27
C ALA A 163 8.96 -17.58 6.49
N ASP A 164 9.16 -16.25 6.56
CA ASP A 164 8.79 -15.46 7.75
C ASP A 164 8.31 -14.03 7.45
N GLY A 165 8.24 -13.64 6.21
CA GLY A 165 7.78 -12.29 5.84
C GLY A 165 6.25 -12.17 5.79
N ILE A 166 5.75 -10.94 5.61
CA ILE A 166 4.29 -10.68 5.56
C ILE A 166 3.63 -11.42 4.40
N TYR A 167 4.21 -11.35 3.20
CA TYR A 167 3.66 -12.00 2.02
C TYR A 167 3.56 -13.53 2.19
N TYR A 168 4.51 -14.15 2.89
CA TYR A 168 4.50 -15.59 3.18
C TYR A 168 3.20 -16.04 3.86
N TYR A 169 2.72 -15.26 4.83
CA TYR A 169 1.53 -15.60 5.62
C TYR A 169 0.21 -15.27 4.93
N LEU A 170 0.19 -14.57 3.80
CA LEU A 170 -1.05 -14.29 3.08
C LEU A 170 -1.70 -15.58 2.55
N PRO A 171 -3.04 -15.65 2.48
CA PRO A 171 -3.73 -16.81 1.89
C PRO A 171 -3.43 -16.92 0.40
N ASP A 172 -3.32 -18.15 -0.11
CA ASP A 172 -2.96 -18.41 -1.51
C ASP A 172 -3.94 -17.80 -2.51
N ALA A 173 -5.24 -17.78 -2.16
CA ALA A 173 -6.25 -17.12 -2.98
C ALA A 173 -5.94 -15.63 -3.20
N LEU A 174 -5.49 -14.92 -2.16
CA LEU A 174 -5.07 -13.52 -2.25
C LEU A 174 -3.75 -13.40 -3.03
N LYS A 175 -2.74 -14.22 -2.71
CA LYS A 175 -1.45 -14.23 -3.42
C LYS A 175 -1.60 -14.40 -4.94
N SER A 176 -2.58 -15.20 -5.38
CA SER A 176 -2.81 -15.51 -6.80
C SER A 176 -3.28 -14.31 -7.63
N VAL A 177 -3.75 -13.25 -6.98
CA VAL A 177 -4.32 -12.07 -7.67
C VAL A 177 -3.51 -10.78 -7.42
N ILE A 178 -2.59 -10.78 -6.46
CA ILE A 178 -1.72 -9.63 -6.21
C ILE A 178 -0.73 -9.48 -7.37
N ALA A 179 -0.80 -8.35 -8.04
CA ALA A 179 0.17 -7.95 -9.06
C ALA A 179 1.34 -7.18 -8.42
N ASP A 180 2.43 -7.09 -9.14
CA ASP A 180 3.52 -6.19 -8.79
C ASP A 180 3.04 -4.74 -8.92
N LYS A 181 3.41 -3.92 -7.93
CA LYS A 181 3.07 -2.51 -7.91
C LYS A 181 4.14 -1.68 -8.59
N LEU A 182 3.74 -0.93 -9.61
CA LEU A 182 4.59 0.06 -10.26
C LEU A 182 4.23 1.46 -9.75
N ILE A 183 5.24 2.18 -9.27
CA ILE A 183 5.11 3.56 -8.82
C ILE A 183 6.17 4.41 -9.54
N TYR A 184 5.77 5.61 -9.96
CA TYR A 184 6.70 6.59 -10.51
C TYR A 184 7.33 7.36 -9.36
N THR A 185 8.51 6.89 -8.92
CA THR A 185 9.17 7.36 -7.69
C THR A 185 10.50 8.02 -7.99
N GLN A 186 10.88 8.94 -7.13
CA GLN A 186 12.18 9.61 -7.20
C GLN A 186 13.28 8.66 -6.72
N THR A 187 14.36 8.60 -7.48
CA THR A 187 15.55 7.84 -7.13
C THR A 187 16.32 8.55 -6.01
N ARG A 188 17.01 7.76 -5.19
CA ARG A 188 17.84 8.27 -4.11
C ARG A 188 19.15 7.49 -4.03
N TYR A 189 19.85 7.39 -5.13
CA TYR A 189 21.18 6.82 -5.21
C TYR A 189 22.08 7.76 -5.98
N HIS A 190 23.21 8.10 -5.39
CA HIS A 190 24.31 8.76 -6.07
C HIS A 190 25.61 8.22 -5.52
N GLU A 191 26.66 8.10 -6.35
CA GLU A 191 27.95 7.59 -5.92
C GLU A 191 28.58 8.37 -4.76
N SER A 192 28.29 9.66 -4.65
CA SER A 192 28.81 10.57 -3.61
C SER A 192 28.01 10.60 -2.32
N ASN A 193 27.06 9.70 -2.08
CA ASN A 193 26.13 9.75 -0.91
C ASN A 193 25.24 10.99 -0.80
N VAL A 194 25.25 11.84 -1.79
CA VAL A 194 24.33 12.98 -1.84
C VAL A 194 22.98 12.47 -2.31
N LEU A 195 21.90 12.98 -1.73
CA LEU A 195 20.57 12.89 -2.34
C LEU A 195 20.71 13.29 -3.81
N SER A 196 20.18 12.46 -4.70
CA SER A 196 20.08 12.86 -6.09
C SER A 196 19.38 14.21 -6.14
N SER A 197 20.13 15.27 -6.37
CA SER A 197 19.58 16.63 -6.54
C SER A 197 18.81 16.75 -7.86
N ASP A 198 18.89 15.74 -8.69
CA ASP A 198 18.53 15.82 -10.11
C ASP A 198 17.08 15.50 -10.37
N ASN A 199 16.25 15.32 -9.34
CA ASN A 199 14.82 15.03 -9.50
C ASN A 199 14.53 13.89 -10.50
N GLU A 200 15.45 12.97 -10.65
CA GLU A 200 15.25 11.80 -11.47
C GLU A 200 14.12 10.98 -10.89
N LYS A 201 13.11 10.78 -11.68
CA LYS A 201 12.01 9.88 -11.35
C LYS A 201 12.00 8.75 -12.37
N GLN A 202 11.70 7.56 -11.88
CA GLN A 202 11.55 6.39 -12.73
C GLN A 202 10.38 5.55 -12.28
N TRP A 203 9.85 4.76 -13.19
CA TRP A 203 8.92 3.70 -12.83
C TRP A 203 9.68 2.59 -12.10
N THR A 204 9.28 2.33 -10.86
CA THR A 204 9.90 1.35 -9.99
C THR A 204 8.89 0.28 -9.61
N ASN A 205 9.26 -0.98 -9.77
CA ASN A 205 8.52 -2.09 -9.19
C ASN A 205 8.83 -2.13 -7.68
N VAL A 206 7.86 -1.75 -6.87
CA VAL A 206 7.99 -1.69 -5.40
C VAL A 206 7.54 -2.96 -4.71
N GLY A 207 7.36 -4.04 -5.47
CA GLY A 207 6.99 -5.36 -4.98
C GLY A 207 5.49 -5.63 -5.03
N LYS A 208 5.12 -6.79 -4.52
CA LYS A 208 3.70 -7.19 -4.38
C LYS A 208 3.02 -6.50 -3.22
N LEU A 209 3.77 -6.23 -2.17
CA LEU A 209 3.37 -5.45 -1.01
C LEU A 209 4.31 -4.26 -0.85
N TRP A 210 3.75 -3.11 -0.55
CA TRP A 210 4.51 -1.88 -0.36
C TRP A 210 3.96 -1.06 0.82
N LEU A 211 4.75 -0.13 1.30
CA LEU A 211 4.28 0.88 2.23
C LEU A 211 3.82 2.12 1.46
N PRO A 212 2.69 2.74 1.84
CA PRO A 212 2.30 4.01 1.25
C PRO A 212 3.35 5.08 1.52
N ALA A 213 3.52 6.00 0.57
CA ALA A 213 4.35 7.17 0.76
C ALA A 213 3.63 8.24 1.62
N GLU A 214 4.40 9.19 2.14
CA GLU A 214 3.85 10.30 2.92
C GLU A 214 2.78 11.06 2.13
N PHE A 215 3.04 11.37 0.87
CA PHE A 215 2.08 12.09 0.03
C PHE A 215 0.81 11.26 -0.21
N GLU A 216 0.93 9.95 -0.42
CA GLU A 216 -0.21 9.05 -0.60
C GLU A 216 -1.13 9.01 0.62
N VAL A 217 -0.57 9.23 1.81
CA VAL A 217 -1.35 9.24 3.06
C VAL A 217 -1.80 10.65 3.45
N MET A 218 -0.91 11.64 3.39
CA MET A 218 -1.17 12.97 3.95
C MET A 218 -1.67 13.97 2.91
N GLY A 219 -1.49 13.71 1.62
CA GLY A 219 -1.80 14.63 0.54
C GLY A 219 -0.83 15.82 0.43
N ALA A 220 0.23 15.79 1.21
CA ALA A 220 1.27 16.80 1.23
C ALA A 220 2.59 16.23 1.75
N LYS A 221 3.68 16.91 1.48
CA LYS A 221 4.98 16.65 2.12
C LYS A 221 4.99 17.34 3.48
N ILE A 222 5.15 16.57 4.54
CA ILE A 222 5.16 17.08 5.92
C ILE A 222 6.56 16.93 6.53
N MET A 223 7.15 15.75 6.39
CA MET A 223 8.42 15.38 7.01
C MET A 223 9.56 15.26 5.98
N THR A 224 9.25 15.03 4.72
CA THR A 224 10.25 14.97 3.65
C THR A 224 10.64 16.37 3.22
N THR A 225 11.88 16.76 3.51
CA THR A 225 12.33 18.15 3.31
C THR A 225 12.77 18.45 1.88
N THR A 226 13.21 17.51 1.11
CA THR A 226 13.70 17.73 -0.25
C THR A 226 13.29 16.63 -1.19
N GLY A 227 12.46 16.98 -2.14
CA GLY A 227 12.39 16.35 -3.44
C GLY A 227 11.94 14.89 -3.52
N TRP A 228 11.96 14.11 -2.43
CA TRP A 228 11.57 12.72 -2.53
C TRP A 228 10.04 12.59 -2.49
N THR A 229 9.47 12.31 -3.64
CA THR A 229 8.05 12.04 -3.79
C THR A 229 7.85 10.66 -4.35
N ALA A 230 7.06 9.86 -3.68
CA ALA A 230 6.53 8.66 -4.28
C ALA A 230 5.32 9.02 -5.14
N GLY A 231 5.18 8.32 -6.24
CA GLY A 231 4.08 8.54 -7.16
C GLY A 231 4.04 9.96 -7.71
N ASN A 232 3.01 10.29 -8.42
CA ASN A 232 2.82 11.63 -8.97
C ASN A 232 2.11 12.56 -7.98
N GLU A 233 2.50 12.51 -6.71
CA GLU A 233 1.90 13.35 -5.68
C GLU A 233 0.39 13.10 -5.52
N ILE A 234 0.00 11.83 -5.59
CA ILE A 234 -1.40 11.40 -5.43
C ILE A 234 -1.65 11.04 -3.98
N GLN A 235 -2.70 11.58 -3.41
CA GLN A 235 -3.26 11.07 -2.16
C GLN A 235 -4.24 9.94 -2.47
N TYR A 236 -4.12 8.81 -1.77
CA TYR A 236 -5.18 7.81 -1.82
C TYR A 236 -6.50 8.36 -1.30
N PRO A 237 -7.60 8.20 -2.03
CA PRO A 237 -8.91 8.69 -1.60
C PRO A 237 -9.32 8.20 -0.20
N LEU A 238 -8.90 6.99 0.19
CA LEU A 238 -9.12 6.45 1.54
C LEU A 238 -8.58 7.39 2.62
N PHE A 239 -7.39 7.94 2.41
CA PHE A 239 -6.70 8.77 3.39
C PHE A 239 -7.10 10.25 3.34
N ALA A 240 -8.00 10.63 2.43
CA ALA A 240 -8.59 11.97 2.46
C ALA A 240 -9.32 12.22 3.79
N HIS A 241 -9.92 11.18 4.38
CA HIS A 241 -10.50 11.27 5.71
C HIS A 241 -9.49 10.87 6.80
N ASN A 242 -9.29 11.75 7.78
CA ASN A 242 -8.26 11.59 8.83
C ASN A 242 -8.41 10.30 9.66
N MET A 243 -9.63 9.83 9.88
CA MET A 243 -9.88 8.59 10.64
C MET A 243 -9.20 7.38 10.03
N ASN A 244 -9.04 7.33 8.71
CA ASN A 244 -8.39 6.22 8.02
C ASN A 244 -6.85 6.22 8.15
N ARG A 245 -6.28 7.34 8.61
CA ARG A 245 -4.83 7.46 8.91
C ARG A 245 -4.48 6.91 10.28
N VAL A 246 -5.48 6.75 11.15
CA VAL A 246 -5.30 6.19 12.50
C VAL A 246 -5.55 4.69 12.45
N LYS A 247 -4.52 3.91 12.68
CA LYS A 247 -4.58 2.45 12.61
C LYS A 247 -4.27 1.83 13.97
N ARG A 248 -4.93 0.69 14.24
CA ARG A 248 -4.66 -0.14 15.41
C ARG A 248 -3.90 -1.41 15.00
N VAL A 249 -3.13 -1.93 15.92
CA VAL A 249 -2.49 -3.23 15.75
C VAL A 249 -3.56 -4.34 15.72
N GLN A 250 -3.39 -5.31 14.82
CA GLN A 250 -4.29 -6.46 14.72
C GLN A 250 -4.35 -7.20 16.05
N GLY A 251 -5.58 -7.53 16.49
CA GLY A 251 -5.84 -8.15 17.80
C GLY A 251 -5.72 -7.21 19.00
N GLY A 252 -5.29 -5.96 18.81
CA GLY A 252 -5.15 -4.96 19.87
C GLY A 252 -6.23 -3.88 19.80
N ASN A 253 -6.33 -3.09 20.90
CA ASN A 253 -7.25 -1.96 21.02
C ASN A 253 -6.56 -0.60 20.92
N LEU A 254 -5.23 -0.59 20.88
CA LEU A 254 -4.44 0.64 20.85
C LEU A 254 -4.04 1.00 19.43
N ARG A 255 -4.11 2.30 19.12
CA ARG A 255 -3.48 2.87 17.94
C ARG A 255 -1.96 2.76 18.07
N SER A 256 -1.27 2.63 16.94
CA SER A 256 0.19 2.60 16.93
C SER A 256 0.73 3.42 15.77
N TYR A 257 2.01 3.73 15.84
CA TYR A 257 2.77 4.28 14.73
C TYR A 257 2.95 3.21 13.66
N TRP A 258 3.07 3.64 12.41
CA TRP A 258 3.33 2.75 11.29
C TRP A 258 4.24 3.42 10.27
N TRP A 259 4.99 2.60 9.56
CA TRP A 259 5.98 3.05 8.60
C TRP A 259 5.34 3.56 7.31
N LEU A 260 5.97 4.59 6.73
CA LEU A 260 5.74 5.04 5.36
C LEU A 260 6.98 4.77 4.52
N ALA A 261 6.80 4.64 3.20
CA ALA A 261 7.92 4.43 2.29
C ALA A 261 8.77 5.69 2.06
N SER A 262 8.27 6.85 2.45
CA SER A 262 8.97 8.13 2.25
C SER A 262 10.18 8.24 3.15
N ALA A 263 11.34 8.48 2.54
CA ALA A 263 12.55 8.79 3.26
C ALA A 263 12.50 10.20 3.85
N SER A 264 12.80 10.39 5.14
CA SER A 264 12.89 11.75 5.70
C SER A 264 14.16 12.45 5.22
N GLY A 265 14.10 13.77 5.22
CA GLY A 265 15.02 14.62 4.47
C GLY A 265 16.46 14.66 4.93
N SER A 266 16.83 14.06 6.05
CA SER A 266 18.24 14.01 6.45
C SER A 266 18.84 12.64 6.17
N THR A 267 20.12 12.64 5.93
CA THR A 267 20.90 11.46 5.52
C THR A 267 21.00 10.35 6.56
N THR A 268 20.51 10.56 7.78
CA THR A 268 20.84 9.69 8.92
C THR A 268 19.67 9.24 9.75
N SER A 269 18.48 9.75 9.55
CA SER A 269 17.33 9.32 10.33
C SER A 269 16.40 8.48 9.47
N GLY A 270 16.39 7.22 9.75
CA GLY A 270 15.28 6.38 9.36
C GLY A 270 14.00 6.86 10.08
N PHE A 271 12.89 6.51 9.67
CA PHE A 271 11.58 6.94 10.01
C PHE A 271 10.93 6.02 10.82
#